data_f0fdc882c160cc128e7f147fbffce8b3
#
_entry.id   f0fdc882c160cc128e7f147fbffce8b3
#
_cell.length_a   1.000
_cell.length_b   1.000
_cell.length_c   1.000
_cell.angle_alpha   90.00
_cell.angle_beta   90.00
_cell.angle_gamma   90.00
#
_symmetry.space_group_name_H-M   'P 1'
#
loop_
_entity.id
_entity.type
_entity.pdbx_description
1 polymer ?
#
loop_
_entity_poly.entity_id
_entity_poly.type
_entity_poly.pdbx_seq_one_letter_code
_entity_poly.pdbx_strand_id
1 'polypeptide(L)'
;MRKLYATLWRHAEGRRRQVVLFVVLLVMAQVVRLTIPWFFGQAVNALQTSGMEGIARARNDLLLMLAAVGIAWTMHGPARIVERFTALVVRERFADALHVKALALPVRWHEQHHSGETLHRMTRATSSLSSFAQSQFIYLQNTVSVVGPIAALFLVSRATGAAALAGYATIGFFVVRIDAFMVRLVREENRAERRYNSALVDCLGNIATVLTLRLQEPMRKMLRSRLLEVFAPLRRNIVFNEVKWGGIDLLNGGMRTGLVALYAWLDWHQRGTISVGTAVMVHQYSQQVGNVVANMAMHWNDLVRQKTEVADVDPIFTSPARSLDAAAVPEGWREIRVEGVRFVHPRAGAGQPALDDVSVDLRRGERIALVGASGAGKSSLLRVLAGLVDAERVSISVDGKLDPQLKHLGAVSVLLPQDPAVFESSVRENLTMGLSYRQSDIERASELAGFTSVIAQLPQGWGTLISERGVNLSGGQKQRLALARALLAAKDVGLVLLDEATSSVDASTEAEIYDRLMSAFAGACIVSSVHRLHLLARFDTVVLMEQGRVIDSGTPDEVKQRRPELFAHSAMQSVAETRAA
;
A
#
# COMPACT_ATOMS: atom_id res chain seq x y z
N MET A 1 -20.53 -3.72 4.62
CA MET A 1 -20.31 -4.42 5.91
C MET A 1 -19.90 -5.87 5.73
N ARG A 2 -20.69 -6.71 5.05
CA ARG A 2 -20.38 -8.14 4.86
C ARG A 2 -18.94 -8.40 4.37
N LYS A 3 -18.45 -7.61 3.39
CA LYS A 3 -17.09 -7.74 2.86
C LYS A 3 -16.01 -7.44 3.90
N LEU A 4 -16.18 -6.39 4.72
CA LEU A 4 -15.22 -5.99 5.75
C LEU A 4 -15.06 -7.08 6.82
N TYR A 5 -16.18 -7.63 7.31
CA TYR A 5 -16.17 -8.78 8.24
C TYR A 5 -15.60 -10.05 7.60
N ALA A 6 -15.89 -10.30 6.31
CA ALA A 6 -15.33 -11.46 5.59
C ALA A 6 -13.80 -11.33 5.45
N THR A 7 -13.29 -10.12 5.18
CA THR A 7 -11.85 -9.86 5.11
C THR A 7 -11.18 -10.05 6.47
N LEU A 8 -11.77 -9.51 7.55
CA LEU A 8 -11.29 -9.74 8.91
C LEU A 8 -11.24 -11.24 9.24
N TRP A 9 -12.33 -11.96 8.98
CA TRP A 9 -12.44 -13.39 9.28
C TRP A 9 -11.44 -14.25 8.51
N ARG A 10 -11.18 -13.88 7.25
CA ARG A 10 -10.18 -14.54 6.41
C ARG A 10 -8.78 -14.39 6.99
N HIS A 11 -8.38 -13.17 7.36
CA HIS A 11 -7.04 -12.91 7.88
C HIS A 11 -6.88 -13.20 9.38
N ALA A 12 -7.97 -13.54 10.08
CA ALA A 12 -7.96 -14.08 11.45
C ALA A 12 -7.80 -15.61 11.49
N GLU A 13 -7.43 -16.26 10.39
CA GLU A 13 -7.21 -17.72 10.36
C GLU A 13 -6.24 -18.18 11.45
N GLY A 14 -6.52 -19.34 12.09
CA GLY A 14 -5.78 -19.82 13.25
C GLY A 14 -6.09 -19.08 14.58
N ARG A 15 -6.71 -17.89 14.53
CA ARG A 15 -7.15 -17.14 15.73
C ARG A 15 -8.66 -16.94 15.81
N ARG A 16 -9.45 -17.60 14.96
CA ARG A 16 -10.92 -17.48 14.93
C ARG A 16 -11.58 -17.78 16.29
N ARG A 17 -11.04 -18.76 17.05
CA ARG A 17 -11.51 -19.04 18.42
C ARG A 17 -11.33 -17.85 19.36
N GLN A 18 -10.24 -17.11 19.21
CA GLN A 18 -9.97 -15.89 20.01
C GLN A 18 -10.95 -14.77 19.63
N VAL A 19 -11.33 -14.65 18.34
CA VAL A 19 -12.38 -13.71 17.91
C VAL A 19 -13.71 -14.01 18.59
N VAL A 20 -14.14 -15.26 18.60
CA VAL A 20 -15.39 -15.68 19.27
C VAL A 20 -15.26 -15.42 20.79
N LEU A 21 -14.14 -15.78 21.40
CA LEU A 21 -13.92 -15.61 22.83
C LEU A 21 -14.04 -14.14 23.24
N PHE A 22 -13.33 -13.21 22.58
CA PHE A 22 -13.40 -11.81 22.99
C PHE A 22 -14.79 -11.21 22.72
N VAL A 23 -15.49 -11.60 21.65
CA VAL A 23 -16.88 -11.16 21.40
C VAL A 23 -17.80 -11.58 22.53
N VAL A 24 -17.75 -12.84 22.93
CA VAL A 24 -18.58 -13.36 24.04
C VAL A 24 -18.26 -12.62 25.33
N LEU A 25 -16.99 -12.50 25.71
CA LEU A 25 -16.58 -11.81 26.93
C LEU A 25 -16.97 -10.34 26.94
N LEU A 26 -16.86 -9.63 25.79
CA LEU A 26 -17.27 -8.23 25.69
C LEU A 26 -18.78 -8.09 25.83
N VAL A 27 -19.58 -8.94 25.19
CA VAL A 27 -21.03 -8.92 25.31
C VAL A 27 -21.45 -9.21 26.77
N MET A 28 -20.89 -10.25 27.39
CA MET A 28 -21.15 -10.57 28.80
C MET A 28 -20.79 -9.41 29.72
N ALA A 29 -19.63 -8.77 29.52
CA ALA A 29 -19.24 -7.59 30.30
C ALA A 29 -20.27 -6.45 30.18
N GLN A 30 -20.81 -6.22 28.99
CA GLN A 30 -21.83 -5.18 28.78
C GLN A 30 -23.18 -5.57 29.42
N VAL A 31 -23.58 -6.84 29.34
CA VAL A 31 -24.81 -7.33 30.01
C VAL A 31 -24.70 -7.15 31.52
N VAL A 32 -23.55 -7.48 32.13
CA VAL A 32 -23.31 -7.21 33.55
C VAL A 32 -23.40 -5.72 33.87
N ARG A 33 -22.86 -4.84 33.01
CA ARG A 33 -22.96 -3.38 33.22
C ARG A 33 -24.39 -2.86 33.18
N LEU A 34 -25.31 -3.51 32.46
CA LEU A 34 -26.73 -3.13 32.47
C LEU A 34 -27.40 -3.30 33.84
N THR A 35 -26.86 -4.09 34.75
CA THR A 35 -27.41 -4.25 36.11
C THR A 35 -27.04 -3.08 37.02
N ILE A 36 -26.04 -2.26 36.68
CA ILE A 36 -25.55 -1.16 37.50
C ILE A 36 -26.66 -0.13 37.82
N PRO A 37 -27.40 0.42 36.82
CA PRO A 37 -28.47 1.34 37.09
C PRO A 37 -29.62 0.72 37.92
N TRP A 38 -29.82 -0.59 37.76
CA TRP A 38 -30.86 -1.30 38.50
C TRP A 38 -30.48 -1.41 39.99
N PHE A 39 -29.27 -1.86 40.38
CA PHE A 39 -28.82 -1.89 41.74
C PHE A 39 -28.80 -0.51 42.40
N PHE A 40 -28.34 0.52 41.68
CA PHE A 40 -28.36 1.89 42.18
C PHE A 40 -29.78 2.37 42.45
N GLY A 41 -30.74 2.10 41.55
CA GLY A 41 -32.16 2.42 41.73
C GLY A 41 -32.75 1.70 42.94
N GLN A 42 -32.43 0.41 43.15
CA GLN A 42 -32.91 -0.35 44.33
C GLN A 42 -32.36 0.22 45.65
N ALA A 43 -31.06 0.60 45.66
CA ALA A 43 -30.48 1.24 46.85
C ALA A 43 -31.19 2.55 47.22
N VAL A 44 -31.51 3.39 46.20
CA VAL A 44 -32.25 4.64 46.45
C VAL A 44 -33.67 4.36 46.94
N ASN A 45 -34.37 3.36 46.38
CA ASN A 45 -35.72 2.97 46.81
C ASN A 45 -35.72 2.42 48.26
N ALA A 46 -34.70 1.63 48.63
CA ALA A 46 -34.55 1.10 49.99
C ALA A 46 -34.41 2.23 51.03
N LEU A 47 -33.65 3.27 50.72
CA LEU A 47 -33.51 4.45 51.57
C LEU A 47 -34.82 5.26 51.67
N GLN A 48 -35.58 5.34 50.58
CA GLN A 48 -36.85 6.08 50.54
C GLN A 48 -37.93 5.41 51.39
N THR A 49 -38.06 4.07 51.30
CA THR A 49 -39.19 3.34 51.84
C THR A 49 -39.00 2.83 53.25
N SER A 50 -37.80 2.51 53.68
CA SER A 50 -37.50 1.78 54.93
C SER A 50 -36.67 2.58 55.94
N GLY A 51 -36.33 3.84 55.70
CA GLY A 51 -35.57 4.69 56.60
C GLY A 51 -34.28 4.04 57.13
N MET A 52 -34.10 3.94 58.42
CA MET A 52 -32.86 3.33 59.05
C MET A 52 -32.69 1.84 58.70
N GLU A 53 -33.78 1.07 58.60
CA GLU A 53 -33.71 -0.34 58.19
C GLU A 53 -33.31 -0.48 56.70
N GLY A 54 -33.61 0.51 55.87
CA GLY A 54 -33.24 0.60 54.50
C GLY A 54 -31.75 0.74 54.24
N ILE A 55 -30.98 1.26 55.23
CA ILE A 55 -29.52 1.47 55.11
C ILE A 55 -28.79 0.15 54.86
N ALA A 56 -29.17 -0.92 55.52
CA ALA A 56 -28.51 -2.22 55.31
C ALA A 56 -28.79 -2.80 53.91
N ARG A 57 -30.03 -2.63 53.39
CA ARG A 57 -30.38 -3.05 52.05
C ARG A 57 -29.65 -2.19 51.01
N ALA A 58 -29.68 -0.87 51.16
CA ALA A 58 -29.00 0.06 50.26
C ALA A 58 -27.49 -0.23 50.21
N ARG A 59 -26.84 -0.48 51.35
CA ARG A 59 -25.44 -0.90 51.42
C ARG A 59 -25.20 -2.17 50.59
N ASN A 60 -26.02 -3.20 50.74
CA ASN A 60 -25.89 -4.45 50.00
C ASN A 60 -26.05 -4.23 48.47
N ASP A 61 -27.01 -3.43 48.06
CA ASP A 61 -27.21 -3.10 46.64
C ASP A 61 -26.04 -2.30 46.07
N LEU A 62 -25.46 -1.37 46.82
CA LEU A 62 -24.25 -0.64 46.44
C LEU A 62 -23.02 -1.55 46.36
N LEU A 63 -22.90 -2.52 47.26
CA LEU A 63 -21.84 -3.54 47.17
C LEU A 63 -22.01 -4.45 45.95
N LEU A 64 -23.25 -4.85 45.64
CA LEU A 64 -23.55 -5.61 44.40
C LEU A 64 -23.26 -4.79 43.17
N MET A 65 -23.57 -3.49 43.14
CA MET A 65 -23.19 -2.57 42.08
C MET A 65 -21.66 -2.54 41.88
N LEU A 66 -20.90 -2.40 42.98
CA LEU A 66 -19.44 -2.41 42.92
C LEU A 66 -18.89 -3.75 42.44
N ALA A 67 -19.49 -4.86 42.90
CA ALA A 67 -19.14 -6.20 42.43
C ALA A 67 -19.43 -6.36 40.92
N ALA A 68 -20.55 -5.85 40.42
CA ALA A 68 -20.89 -5.86 38.99
C ALA A 68 -19.86 -5.07 38.16
N VAL A 69 -19.37 -3.93 38.68
CA VAL A 69 -18.27 -3.18 38.01
C VAL A 69 -16.99 -4.03 37.98
N GLY A 70 -16.62 -4.67 39.10
CA GLY A 70 -15.45 -5.56 39.15
C GLY A 70 -15.56 -6.74 38.20
N ILE A 71 -16.70 -7.45 38.21
CA ILE A 71 -16.95 -8.58 37.29
C ILE A 71 -16.92 -8.14 35.83
N ALA A 72 -17.53 -7.00 35.49
CA ALA A 72 -17.48 -6.49 34.14
C ALA A 72 -16.03 -6.20 33.69
N TRP A 73 -15.18 -5.68 34.57
CA TRP A 73 -13.77 -5.42 34.27
C TRP A 73 -12.93 -6.69 34.12
N THR A 74 -13.17 -7.75 34.89
CA THR A 74 -12.48 -9.03 34.74
C THR A 74 -12.76 -9.71 33.40
N MET A 75 -13.91 -9.41 32.79
CA MET A 75 -14.24 -9.88 31.44
C MET A 75 -13.77 -8.92 30.37
N HIS A 76 -13.97 -7.62 30.55
CA HIS A 76 -13.66 -6.59 29.57
C HIS A 76 -12.16 -6.44 29.32
N GLY A 77 -11.34 -6.39 30.36
CA GLY A 77 -9.89 -6.18 30.26
C GLY A 77 -9.20 -7.25 29.42
N PRO A 78 -9.29 -8.54 29.79
CA PRO A 78 -8.71 -9.63 28.99
C PRO A 78 -9.27 -9.69 27.56
N ALA A 79 -10.58 -9.48 27.38
CA ALA A 79 -11.20 -9.47 26.07
C ALA A 79 -10.58 -8.39 25.15
N ARG A 80 -10.34 -7.19 25.68
CA ARG A 80 -9.69 -6.09 24.95
C ARG A 80 -8.24 -6.40 24.57
N ILE A 81 -7.50 -7.09 25.44
CA ILE A 81 -6.13 -7.53 25.13
C ILE A 81 -6.14 -8.53 23.98
N VAL A 82 -7.02 -9.54 24.05
CA VAL A 82 -7.16 -10.57 23.00
C VAL A 82 -7.60 -9.94 21.68
N GLU A 83 -8.55 -9.01 21.70
CA GLU A 83 -9.01 -8.28 20.52
C GLU A 83 -7.87 -7.51 19.84
N ARG A 84 -7.09 -6.73 20.63
CA ARG A 84 -5.95 -5.95 20.11
C ARG A 84 -4.86 -6.84 19.53
N PHE A 85 -4.48 -7.92 20.19
CA PHE A 85 -3.50 -8.85 19.66
C PHE A 85 -3.98 -9.57 18.40
N THR A 86 -5.26 -9.92 18.33
CA THR A 86 -5.85 -10.48 17.12
C THR A 86 -5.82 -9.47 15.97
N ALA A 87 -6.10 -8.20 16.26
CA ALA A 87 -6.05 -7.13 15.26
C ALA A 87 -4.62 -6.90 14.70
N LEU A 88 -3.57 -7.06 15.52
CA LEU A 88 -2.18 -7.00 15.05
C LEU A 88 -1.87 -8.12 14.06
N VAL A 89 -2.31 -9.35 14.35
CA VAL A 89 -2.12 -10.48 13.44
C VAL A 89 -2.91 -10.30 12.14
N VAL A 90 -4.14 -9.78 12.22
CA VAL A 90 -4.94 -9.44 11.02
C VAL A 90 -4.23 -8.37 10.18
N ARG A 91 -3.66 -7.35 10.82
CA ARG A 91 -2.88 -6.31 10.14
C ARG A 91 -1.67 -6.88 9.42
N GLU A 92 -0.87 -7.69 10.10
CA GLU A 92 0.32 -8.35 9.54
C GLU A 92 -0.03 -9.16 8.30
N ARG A 93 -1.00 -10.09 8.42
CA ARG A 93 -1.39 -10.98 7.32
C ARG A 93 -2.00 -10.27 6.13
N PHE A 94 -2.79 -9.23 6.41
CA PHE A 94 -3.38 -8.43 5.33
C PHE A 94 -2.31 -7.61 4.60
N ALA A 95 -1.36 -7.03 5.33
CA ALA A 95 -0.23 -6.32 4.75
C ALA A 95 0.64 -7.27 3.91
N ASP A 96 0.97 -8.45 4.46
CA ASP A 96 1.75 -9.47 3.76
C ASP A 96 1.05 -9.92 2.47
N ALA A 97 -0.25 -10.23 2.53
CA ALA A 97 -1.04 -10.59 1.35
C ALA A 97 -1.03 -9.49 0.27
N LEU A 98 -1.07 -8.21 0.68
CA LEU A 98 -0.95 -7.07 -0.23
C LEU A 98 0.46 -6.98 -0.82
N HIS A 99 1.51 -7.17 -0.03
CA HIS A 99 2.90 -7.14 -0.49
C HIS A 99 3.15 -8.26 -1.50
N VAL A 100 2.82 -9.51 -1.16
CA VAL A 100 2.94 -10.66 -2.06
C VAL A 100 2.22 -10.41 -3.38
N LYS A 101 0.98 -9.91 -3.31
CA LYS A 101 0.20 -9.65 -4.51
C LYS A 101 0.77 -8.49 -5.34
N ALA A 102 1.15 -7.38 -4.70
CA ALA A 102 1.72 -6.22 -5.39
C ALA A 102 3.04 -6.57 -6.09
N LEU A 103 3.92 -7.34 -5.44
CA LEU A 103 5.18 -7.78 -6.03
C LEU A 103 4.99 -8.79 -7.18
N ALA A 104 3.87 -9.49 -7.20
CA ALA A 104 3.53 -10.42 -8.28
C ALA A 104 2.83 -9.75 -9.49
N LEU A 105 2.53 -8.45 -9.43
CA LEU A 105 1.88 -7.74 -10.54
C LEU A 105 2.88 -7.45 -11.67
N PRO A 106 2.42 -7.43 -12.94
CA PRO A 106 3.26 -7.10 -14.09
C PRO A 106 3.81 -5.67 -14.01
N VAL A 107 5.00 -5.44 -14.58
CA VAL A 107 5.62 -4.10 -14.66
C VAL A 107 4.67 -3.09 -15.31
N ARG A 108 3.92 -3.50 -16.34
CA ARG A 108 2.89 -2.67 -16.99
C ARG A 108 1.86 -2.12 -16.00
N TRP A 109 1.46 -2.90 -15.01
CA TRP A 109 0.53 -2.43 -13.98
C TRP A 109 1.15 -1.31 -13.14
N HIS A 110 2.43 -1.48 -12.73
CA HIS A 110 3.17 -0.46 -11.97
C HIS A 110 3.43 0.83 -12.76
N GLU A 111 3.66 0.72 -14.08
CA GLU A 111 3.81 1.88 -14.97
C GLU A 111 2.50 2.67 -15.14
N GLN A 112 1.35 2.01 -15.03
CA GLN A 112 0.02 2.64 -15.13
C GLN A 112 -0.46 3.25 -13.81
N HIS A 113 0.12 2.84 -12.68
CA HIS A 113 -0.27 3.27 -11.35
C HIS A 113 0.91 3.95 -10.64
N HIS A 114 0.70 5.18 -10.18
CA HIS A 114 1.74 5.90 -9.44
C HIS A 114 2.10 5.14 -8.15
N SER A 115 3.39 4.91 -7.93
CA SER A 115 3.90 4.17 -6.75
C SER A 115 3.46 4.81 -5.43
N GLY A 116 3.49 6.15 -5.34
CA GLY A 116 3.02 6.87 -4.16
C GLY A 116 1.53 6.69 -3.88
N GLU A 117 0.69 6.63 -4.91
CA GLU A 117 -0.75 6.37 -4.76
C GLU A 117 -0.99 4.93 -4.31
N THR A 118 -0.30 3.97 -4.91
CA THR A 118 -0.38 2.55 -4.54
C THR A 118 0.04 2.33 -3.09
N LEU A 119 1.18 2.90 -2.67
CA LEU A 119 1.66 2.87 -1.29
C LEU A 119 0.62 3.45 -0.33
N HIS A 120 0.06 4.62 -0.66
CA HIS A 120 -0.95 5.28 0.15
C HIS A 120 -2.22 4.43 0.32
N ARG A 121 -2.73 3.83 -0.77
CA ARG A 121 -3.88 2.90 -0.74
C ARG A 121 -3.60 1.68 0.14
N MET A 122 -2.45 1.03 -0.03
CA MET A 122 -2.06 -0.14 0.75
C MET A 122 -1.93 0.18 2.25
N THR A 123 -1.26 1.28 2.59
CA THR A 123 -1.07 1.72 3.98
C THR A 123 -2.40 2.06 4.64
N ARG A 124 -3.27 2.81 3.96
CA ARG A 124 -4.60 3.15 4.47
C ARG A 124 -5.48 1.93 4.64
N ALA A 125 -5.55 1.04 3.66
CA ALA A 125 -6.36 -0.18 3.75
C ALA A 125 -5.91 -1.06 4.93
N THR A 126 -4.59 -1.23 5.11
CA THR A 126 -4.01 -1.99 6.22
C THR A 126 -4.34 -1.37 7.58
N SER A 127 -4.18 -0.04 7.71
CA SER A 127 -4.53 0.70 8.92
C SER A 127 -6.03 0.63 9.22
N SER A 128 -6.87 0.77 8.19
CA SER A 128 -8.33 0.73 8.34
C SER A 128 -8.85 -0.63 8.73
N LEU A 129 -8.33 -1.71 8.16
CA LEU A 129 -8.70 -3.06 8.59
C LEU A 129 -8.26 -3.33 10.03
N SER A 130 -7.06 -2.88 10.42
CA SER A 130 -6.56 -2.97 11.80
C SER A 130 -7.44 -2.19 12.76
N SER A 131 -7.77 -0.93 12.42
CA SER A 131 -8.65 -0.08 13.24
C SER A 131 -10.05 -0.69 13.37
N PHE A 132 -10.61 -1.23 12.29
CA PHE A 132 -11.87 -1.96 12.31
C PHE A 132 -11.81 -3.16 13.26
N ALA A 133 -10.74 -3.96 13.18
CA ALA A 133 -10.56 -5.13 14.05
C ALA A 133 -10.41 -4.73 15.53
N GLN A 134 -9.80 -3.59 15.84
CA GLN A 134 -9.64 -3.05 17.20
C GLN A 134 -10.87 -2.34 17.75
N SER A 135 -11.86 -2.04 16.91
CA SER A 135 -13.06 -1.27 17.27
C SER A 135 -14.29 -2.15 17.49
N GLN A 136 -14.15 -3.48 17.47
CA GLN A 136 -15.28 -4.39 17.63
C GLN A 136 -15.99 -4.18 18.97
N PHE A 137 -15.25 -3.89 20.04
CA PHE A 137 -15.82 -3.59 21.34
C PHE A 137 -16.76 -2.39 21.32
N ILE A 138 -16.46 -1.34 20.53
CA ILE A 138 -17.32 -0.15 20.41
C ILE A 138 -18.66 -0.53 19.77
N TYR A 139 -18.61 -1.32 18.70
CA TYR A 139 -19.85 -1.74 18.00
C TYR A 139 -20.72 -2.64 18.87
N LEU A 140 -20.09 -3.60 19.58
CA LEU A 140 -20.78 -4.48 20.52
C LEU A 140 -21.35 -3.71 21.71
N GLN A 141 -20.52 -2.83 22.31
CA GLN A 141 -20.95 -1.97 23.41
C GLN A 141 -22.13 -1.09 23.01
N ASN A 142 -22.06 -0.39 21.87
CA ASN A 142 -23.14 0.47 21.40
C ASN A 142 -24.42 -0.32 21.16
N THR A 143 -24.34 -1.51 20.59
CA THR A 143 -25.49 -2.37 20.35
C THR A 143 -26.16 -2.74 21.67
N VAL A 144 -25.39 -3.23 22.67
CA VAL A 144 -25.94 -3.60 23.97
C VAL A 144 -26.43 -2.38 24.76
N SER A 145 -25.73 -1.22 24.65
CA SER A 145 -26.12 0.02 25.34
C SER A 145 -27.34 0.75 24.72
N VAL A 146 -27.84 0.29 23.58
CA VAL A 146 -29.13 0.72 23.03
C VAL A 146 -30.22 -0.31 23.36
N VAL A 147 -29.99 -1.58 23.00
CA VAL A 147 -30.97 -2.64 23.12
C VAL A 147 -31.28 -2.94 24.60
N GLY A 148 -30.25 -3.05 25.45
CA GLY A 148 -30.38 -3.40 26.84
C GLY A 148 -31.18 -2.37 27.66
N PRO A 149 -30.80 -1.08 27.65
CA PRO A 149 -31.55 -0.05 28.38
C PRO A 149 -32.98 0.11 27.87
N ILE A 150 -33.25 0.03 26.56
CA ILE A 150 -34.62 0.09 26.04
C ILE A 150 -35.42 -1.11 26.54
N ALA A 151 -34.87 -2.32 26.53
CA ALA A 151 -35.53 -3.50 27.10
C ALA A 151 -35.81 -3.35 28.61
N ALA A 152 -34.82 -2.80 29.36
CA ALA A 152 -34.97 -2.50 30.77
C ALA A 152 -36.11 -1.49 31.02
N LEU A 153 -36.22 -0.44 30.20
CA LEU A 153 -37.33 0.54 30.28
C LEU A 153 -38.70 -0.08 30.00
N PHE A 154 -38.77 -1.06 29.08
CA PHE A 154 -40.00 -1.84 28.85
C PHE A 154 -40.39 -2.71 30.06
N LEU A 155 -39.41 -3.25 30.78
CA LEU A 155 -39.66 -4.02 32.02
C LEU A 155 -40.15 -3.13 33.15
N VAL A 156 -39.70 -1.88 33.20
CA VAL A 156 -40.18 -0.88 34.18
C VAL A 156 -41.62 -0.47 33.89
N SER A 157 -41.87 -0.05 32.64
CA SER A 157 -43.22 0.36 32.17
C SER A 157 -43.30 0.24 30.66
N ARG A 158 -44.33 -0.43 30.15
CA ARG A 158 -44.56 -0.55 28.69
C ARG A 158 -44.66 0.81 28.01
N ALA A 159 -45.31 1.78 28.62
CA ALA A 159 -45.44 3.12 28.07
C ALA A 159 -44.09 3.87 28.05
N THR A 160 -43.31 3.80 29.12
CA THR A 160 -41.99 4.43 29.19
C THR A 160 -41.01 3.80 28.17
N GLY A 161 -41.02 2.47 28.01
CA GLY A 161 -40.24 1.76 27.03
C GLY A 161 -40.62 2.11 25.59
N ALA A 162 -41.93 2.18 25.28
CA ALA A 162 -42.42 2.58 23.97
C ALA A 162 -42.09 4.04 23.64
N ALA A 163 -42.23 4.95 24.60
CA ALA A 163 -41.86 6.36 24.44
C ALA A 163 -40.34 6.51 24.22
N ALA A 164 -39.53 5.75 24.95
CA ALA A 164 -38.07 5.74 24.76
C ALA A 164 -37.68 5.24 23.35
N LEU A 165 -38.23 4.11 22.92
CA LEU A 165 -37.98 3.55 21.61
C LEU A 165 -38.38 4.54 20.48
N ALA A 166 -39.59 5.08 20.52
CA ALA A 166 -40.08 6.03 19.52
C ALA A 166 -39.24 7.33 19.52
N GLY A 167 -38.98 7.89 20.70
CA GLY A 167 -38.25 9.15 20.83
C GLY A 167 -36.78 9.02 20.37
N TYR A 168 -36.05 8.00 20.81
CA TYR A 168 -34.67 7.80 20.39
C TYR A 168 -34.54 7.36 18.93
N ALA A 169 -35.48 6.60 18.38
CA ALA A 169 -35.57 6.33 16.94
C ALA A 169 -35.75 7.63 16.14
N THR A 170 -36.59 8.54 16.61
CA THR A 170 -36.80 9.86 15.98
C THR A 170 -35.53 10.71 16.04
N ILE A 171 -34.88 10.82 17.21
CA ILE A 171 -33.63 11.55 17.38
C ILE A 171 -32.53 10.95 16.44
N GLY A 172 -32.40 9.62 16.42
CA GLY A 172 -31.46 8.94 15.54
C GLY A 172 -31.70 9.22 14.05
N PHE A 173 -32.97 9.25 13.63
CA PHE A 173 -33.34 9.63 12.27
C PHE A 173 -32.88 11.05 11.92
N PHE A 174 -33.13 12.03 12.80
CA PHE A 174 -32.68 13.41 12.58
C PHE A 174 -31.15 13.52 12.56
N VAL A 175 -30.44 12.83 13.45
CA VAL A 175 -28.96 12.80 13.47
C VAL A 175 -28.42 12.30 12.12
N VAL A 176 -28.91 11.18 11.61
CA VAL A 176 -28.50 10.62 10.32
C VAL A 176 -28.80 11.58 9.15
N ARG A 177 -29.94 12.27 9.19
CA ARG A 177 -30.30 13.25 8.14
C ARG A 177 -29.39 14.49 8.14
N ILE A 178 -29.06 15.01 9.31
CA ILE A 178 -28.15 16.15 9.47
C ILE A 178 -26.76 15.76 9.01
N ASP A 179 -26.27 14.59 9.39
CA ASP A 179 -24.94 14.12 8.98
C ASP A 179 -24.84 13.87 7.47
N ALA A 180 -25.88 13.36 6.83
CA ALA A 180 -25.92 13.24 5.38
C ALA A 180 -25.78 14.60 4.66
N PHE A 181 -26.31 15.67 5.26
CA PHE A 181 -26.08 17.04 4.78
C PHE A 181 -24.64 17.50 5.01
N MET A 182 -24.08 17.26 6.21
CA MET A 182 -22.72 17.66 6.56
C MET A 182 -21.65 16.97 5.70
N VAL A 183 -21.89 15.75 5.23
CA VAL A 183 -20.98 15.04 4.30
C VAL A 183 -20.65 15.88 3.05
N ARG A 184 -21.57 16.72 2.58
CA ARG A 184 -21.33 17.60 1.42
C ARG A 184 -20.31 18.69 1.76
N LEU A 185 -20.44 19.32 2.93
CA LEU A 185 -19.50 20.35 3.41
C LEU A 185 -18.10 19.77 3.61
N VAL A 186 -17.99 18.59 4.23
CA VAL A 186 -16.72 17.88 4.41
C VAL A 186 -16.07 17.52 3.06
N ARG A 187 -16.86 17.18 2.04
CA ARG A 187 -16.32 16.93 0.69
C ARG A 187 -15.72 18.21 0.05
N GLU A 188 -16.32 19.36 0.26
CA GLU A 188 -15.79 20.64 -0.23
C GLU A 188 -14.49 20.99 0.48
N GLU A 189 -14.44 20.87 1.80
CA GLU A 189 -13.24 21.03 2.62
C GLU A 189 -12.10 20.11 2.14
N ASN A 190 -12.36 18.81 2.03
CA ASN A 190 -11.40 17.81 1.55
C ASN A 190 -10.90 18.08 0.11
N ARG A 191 -11.72 18.69 -0.76
CA ARG A 191 -11.29 19.09 -2.12
C ARG A 191 -10.30 20.26 -2.06
N ALA A 192 -10.59 21.25 -1.22
CA ALA A 192 -9.71 22.39 -1.04
C ALA A 192 -8.38 21.96 -0.40
N GLU A 193 -8.44 21.12 0.62
CA GLU A 193 -7.25 20.57 1.30
C GLU A 193 -6.37 19.74 0.35
N ARG A 194 -6.94 18.89 -0.50
CA ARG A 194 -6.18 18.17 -1.52
C ARG A 194 -5.45 19.11 -2.49
N ARG A 195 -6.08 20.22 -2.92
CA ARG A 195 -5.44 21.20 -3.79
C ARG A 195 -4.26 21.90 -3.10
N TYR A 196 -4.41 22.22 -1.82
CA TYR A 196 -3.33 22.78 -1.01
C TYR A 196 -2.17 21.78 -0.86
N ASN A 197 -2.46 20.55 -0.45
CA ASN A 197 -1.47 19.50 -0.26
C ASN A 197 -0.73 19.16 -1.56
N SER A 198 -1.43 19.09 -2.70
CA SER A 198 -0.80 18.88 -4.01
C SER A 198 0.18 20.02 -4.33
N ALA A 199 -0.21 21.28 -4.15
CA ALA A 199 0.66 22.42 -4.39
C ALA A 199 1.89 22.43 -3.45
N LEU A 200 1.72 22.00 -2.20
CA LEU A 200 2.82 21.88 -1.23
C LEU A 200 3.81 20.78 -1.65
N VAL A 201 3.31 19.62 -2.06
CA VAL A 201 4.14 18.50 -2.57
C VAL A 201 4.91 18.93 -3.81
N ASP A 202 4.26 19.61 -4.75
CA ASP A 202 4.91 20.11 -5.97
C ASP A 202 6.01 21.12 -5.65
N CYS A 203 5.76 22.05 -4.70
CA CYS A 203 6.73 23.04 -4.26
C CYS A 203 7.96 22.39 -3.60
N LEU A 204 7.75 21.43 -2.67
CA LEU A 204 8.83 20.74 -1.97
C LEU A 204 9.56 19.75 -2.88
N GLY A 205 8.83 19.08 -3.77
CA GLY A 205 9.42 18.16 -4.76
C GLY A 205 10.36 18.85 -5.75
N ASN A 206 10.12 20.13 -6.02
CA ASN A 206 10.94 20.97 -6.90
C ASN A 206 11.73 22.05 -6.13
N ILE A 207 12.09 21.79 -4.87
CA ILE A 207 12.68 22.79 -3.98
C ILE A 207 13.98 23.39 -4.54
N ALA A 208 14.79 22.59 -5.23
CA ALA A 208 16.02 23.08 -5.87
C ALA A 208 15.71 24.19 -6.89
N THR A 209 14.68 24.01 -7.73
CA THR A 209 14.23 25.02 -8.70
C THR A 209 13.70 26.26 -8.00
N VAL A 210 12.90 26.08 -6.93
CA VAL A 210 12.37 27.20 -6.13
C VAL A 210 13.50 28.05 -5.54
N LEU A 211 14.55 27.41 -5.01
CA LEU A 211 15.70 28.10 -4.42
C LEU A 211 16.58 28.74 -5.49
N THR A 212 16.91 28.01 -6.56
CA THR A 212 17.77 28.51 -7.65
C THR A 212 17.19 29.72 -8.36
N LEU A 213 15.88 29.71 -8.60
CA LEU A 213 15.16 30.82 -9.25
C LEU A 213 14.63 31.86 -8.28
N ARG A 214 14.95 31.74 -6.98
CA ARG A 214 14.52 32.67 -5.91
C ARG A 214 12.99 32.87 -5.85
N LEU A 215 12.22 31.78 -6.02
CA LEU A 215 10.75 31.78 -6.07
C LEU A 215 10.09 31.60 -4.69
N GLN A 216 10.81 31.71 -3.58
CA GLN A 216 10.30 31.43 -2.23
C GLN A 216 9.06 32.28 -1.90
N GLU A 217 9.11 33.59 -2.18
CA GLU A 217 8.01 34.50 -1.84
C GLU A 217 6.77 34.32 -2.74
N PRO A 218 6.89 34.16 -4.07
CA PRO A 218 5.75 33.75 -4.92
C PRO A 218 5.13 32.42 -4.48
N MET A 219 5.93 31.40 -4.18
CA MET A 219 5.44 30.09 -3.74
C MET A 219 4.73 30.19 -2.38
N ARG A 220 5.28 30.94 -1.44
CA ARG A 220 4.65 31.21 -0.14
C ARG A 220 3.28 31.89 -0.30
N LYS A 221 3.17 32.89 -1.18
CA LYS A 221 1.89 33.58 -1.47
C LYS A 221 0.88 32.61 -2.08
N MET A 222 1.29 31.77 -3.05
CA MET A 222 0.44 30.78 -3.68
C MET A 222 -0.04 29.75 -2.64
N LEU A 223 0.85 29.17 -1.83
CA LEU A 223 0.49 28.20 -0.80
C LEU A 223 -0.45 28.81 0.24
N ARG A 224 -0.21 30.06 0.67
CA ARG A 224 -1.10 30.77 1.57
C ARG A 224 -2.49 30.98 0.96
N SER A 225 -2.57 31.35 -0.30
CA SER A 225 -3.86 31.50 -1.00
C SER A 225 -4.63 30.18 -1.01
N ARG A 226 -3.96 29.07 -1.35
CA ARG A 226 -4.57 27.73 -1.34
C ARG A 226 -5.01 27.29 0.05
N LEU A 227 -4.23 27.58 1.08
CA LEU A 227 -4.59 27.31 2.48
C LEU A 227 -5.85 28.10 2.90
N LEU A 228 -5.95 29.39 2.51
CA LEU A 228 -7.10 30.21 2.82
C LEU A 228 -8.38 29.74 2.12
N GLU A 229 -8.27 29.08 0.95
CA GLU A 229 -9.43 28.43 0.29
C GLU A 229 -10.04 27.32 1.15
N VAL A 230 -9.25 26.67 2.02
CA VAL A 230 -9.75 25.63 2.95
C VAL A 230 -10.62 26.23 4.06
N PHE A 231 -10.33 27.47 4.47
CA PHE A 231 -10.96 28.08 5.65
C PHE A 231 -12.45 28.37 5.47
N ALA A 232 -12.92 28.70 4.27
CA ALA A 232 -14.33 29.02 4.05
C ALA A 232 -15.26 27.80 4.28
N PRO A 233 -15.02 26.62 3.66
CA PRO A 233 -15.80 25.41 3.96
C PRO A 233 -15.57 24.91 5.39
N LEU A 234 -14.37 25.03 5.95
CA LEU A 234 -14.05 24.63 7.32
C LEU A 234 -14.85 25.45 8.34
N ARG A 235 -14.92 26.77 8.20
CA ARG A 235 -15.71 27.64 9.10
C ARG A 235 -17.20 27.26 9.07
N ARG A 236 -17.76 26.98 7.89
CA ARG A 236 -19.15 26.52 7.77
C ARG A 236 -19.34 25.18 8.48
N ASN A 237 -18.41 24.24 8.27
CA ASN A 237 -18.45 22.93 8.91
C ASN A 237 -18.41 23.06 10.45
N ILE A 238 -17.54 23.91 11.00
CA ILE A 238 -17.45 24.18 12.44
C ILE A 238 -18.79 24.69 12.98
N VAL A 239 -19.37 25.72 12.38
CA VAL A 239 -20.65 26.29 12.84
C VAL A 239 -21.78 25.26 12.79
N PHE A 240 -21.94 24.55 11.68
CA PHE A 240 -22.97 23.52 11.56
C PHE A 240 -22.76 22.37 12.54
N ASN A 241 -21.52 21.99 12.81
CA ASN A 241 -21.21 20.94 13.78
C ASN A 241 -21.60 21.37 15.21
N GLU A 242 -21.27 22.60 15.62
CA GLU A 242 -21.67 23.11 16.95
C GLU A 242 -23.20 23.23 17.09
N VAL A 243 -23.90 23.74 16.08
CA VAL A 243 -25.37 23.80 16.09
C VAL A 243 -25.98 22.39 16.16
N LYS A 244 -25.41 21.44 15.44
CA LYS A 244 -25.83 20.02 15.51
C LYS A 244 -25.69 19.47 16.92
N TRP A 245 -24.49 19.64 17.53
CA TRP A 245 -24.24 19.10 18.88
C TRP A 245 -25.15 19.74 19.92
N GLY A 246 -25.31 21.06 19.89
CA GLY A 246 -26.25 21.76 20.77
C GLY A 246 -27.70 21.29 20.60
N GLY A 247 -28.13 21.05 19.36
CA GLY A 247 -29.45 20.49 19.08
C GLY A 247 -29.65 19.07 19.59
N ILE A 248 -28.62 18.19 19.40
CA ILE A 248 -28.65 16.80 19.90
C ILE A 248 -28.68 16.79 21.43
N ASP A 249 -27.89 17.61 22.10
CA ASP A 249 -27.86 17.68 23.56
C ASP A 249 -29.22 18.15 24.13
N LEU A 250 -29.83 19.15 23.51
CA LEU A 250 -31.16 19.64 23.90
C LEU A 250 -32.21 18.56 23.69
N LEU A 251 -32.22 17.86 22.56
CA LEU A 251 -33.17 16.77 22.28
C LEU A 251 -32.97 15.59 23.26
N ASN A 252 -31.74 15.18 23.51
CA ASN A 252 -31.44 14.12 24.48
C ASN A 252 -31.81 14.53 25.92
N GLY A 253 -31.53 15.78 26.30
CA GLY A 253 -31.92 16.35 27.59
C GLY A 253 -33.41 16.38 27.77
N GLY A 254 -34.16 16.88 26.77
CA GLY A 254 -35.60 16.90 26.74
C GLY A 254 -36.21 15.50 26.81
N MET A 255 -35.68 14.56 26.01
CA MET A 255 -36.14 13.17 26.00
C MET A 255 -35.94 12.49 27.36
N ARG A 256 -34.76 12.64 27.96
CA ARG A 256 -34.46 12.12 29.29
C ARG A 256 -35.37 12.68 30.37
N THR A 257 -35.55 13.99 30.37
CA THR A 257 -36.44 14.66 31.33
C THR A 257 -37.91 14.25 31.12
N GLY A 258 -38.35 14.17 29.85
CA GLY A 258 -39.69 13.74 29.49
C GLY A 258 -40.01 12.30 29.91
N LEU A 259 -39.04 11.37 29.75
CA LEU A 259 -39.19 9.98 30.19
C LEU A 259 -39.30 9.85 31.72
N VAL A 260 -38.51 10.61 32.46
CA VAL A 260 -38.61 10.65 33.93
C VAL A 260 -39.92 11.21 34.36
N ALA A 261 -40.40 12.32 33.77
CA ALA A 261 -41.67 12.92 34.05
C ALA A 261 -42.85 11.98 33.70
N LEU A 262 -42.79 11.32 32.56
CA LEU A 262 -43.78 10.32 32.15
C LEU A 262 -43.85 9.16 33.14
N TYR A 263 -42.68 8.62 33.54
CA TYR A 263 -42.64 7.54 34.54
C TYR A 263 -43.22 8.00 35.87
N ALA A 264 -42.83 9.15 36.40
CA ALA A 264 -43.31 9.69 37.66
C ALA A 264 -44.83 9.92 37.64
N TRP A 265 -45.38 10.44 36.52
CA TRP A 265 -46.81 10.64 36.32
C TRP A 265 -47.58 9.30 36.33
N LEU A 266 -47.05 8.27 35.61
CA LEU A 266 -47.67 6.95 35.57
C LEU A 266 -47.65 6.26 36.95
N ASP A 267 -46.53 6.30 37.67
CA ASP A 267 -46.37 5.66 38.97
C ASP A 267 -47.27 6.31 40.02
N TRP A 268 -47.39 7.66 40.01
CA TRP A 268 -48.30 8.40 40.84
C TRP A 268 -49.77 8.01 40.61
N HIS A 269 -50.19 7.90 39.35
CA HIS A 269 -51.58 7.55 39.04
C HIS A 269 -51.91 6.08 39.35
N GLN A 270 -50.95 5.20 39.31
CA GLN A 270 -51.17 3.77 39.58
C GLN A 270 -51.02 3.39 41.05
N ARG A 271 -50.11 4.04 41.77
CA ARG A 271 -49.71 3.64 43.14
C ARG A 271 -49.92 4.73 44.18
N GLY A 272 -50.22 5.94 43.81
CA GLY A 272 -50.29 7.09 44.69
C GLY A 272 -48.96 7.53 45.32
N THR A 273 -47.85 6.93 44.88
CA THR A 273 -46.49 7.22 45.36
C THR A 273 -45.54 7.19 44.18
N ILE A 274 -44.43 7.92 44.28
CA ILE A 274 -43.39 7.91 43.25
C ILE A 274 -42.17 7.17 43.78
N SER A 275 -41.73 6.13 43.07
CA SER A 275 -40.47 5.41 43.35
C SER A 275 -39.30 6.22 42.76
N VAL A 276 -38.60 6.95 43.67
CA VAL A 276 -37.49 7.85 43.27
C VAL A 276 -36.34 7.06 42.67
N GLY A 277 -35.97 5.90 43.25
CA GLY A 277 -34.91 5.08 42.72
C GLY A 277 -35.19 4.53 41.32
N THR A 278 -36.47 4.20 41.02
CA THR A 278 -36.86 3.78 39.68
C THR A 278 -36.82 4.96 38.69
N ALA A 279 -37.18 6.16 39.13
CA ALA A 279 -37.05 7.38 38.31
C ALA A 279 -35.58 7.66 37.96
N VAL A 280 -34.66 7.47 38.93
CA VAL A 280 -33.21 7.57 38.71
C VAL A 280 -32.73 6.49 37.73
N MET A 281 -33.21 5.27 37.83
CA MET A 281 -32.91 4.18 36.90
C MET A 281 -33.37 4.52 35.47
N VAL A 282 -34.59 5.06 35.30
CA VAL A 282 -35.11 5.55 34.01
C VAL A 282 -34.17 6.63 33.43
N HIS A 283 -33.76 7.59 34.28
CA HIS A 283 -32.82 8.63 33.89
C HIS A 283 -31.49 8.05 33.37
N GLN A 284 -30.86 7.10 34.09
CA GLN A 284 -29.58 6.51 33.74
C GLN A 284 -29.66 5.68 32.45
N TYR A 285 -30.70 4.84 32.28
CA TYR A 285 -30.89 4.08 31.05
C TYR A 285 -31.14 5.00 29.84
N SER A 286 -31.98 6.04 30.02
CA SER A 286 -32.19 7.05 28.99
C SER A 286 -30.89 7.75 28.59
N GLN A 287 -30.04 8.11 29.55
CA GLN A 287 -28.75 8.72 29.29
C GLN A 287 -27.81 7.79 28.48
N GLN A 288 -27.78 6.49 28.80
CA GLN A 288 -26.99 5.52 28.03
C GLN A 288 -27.40 5.47 26.56
N VAL A 289 -28.70 5.38 26.27
CA VAL A 289 -29.23 5.38 24.90
C VAL A 289 -28.88 6.70 24.19
N GLY A 290 -29.13 7.84 24.86
CA GLY A 290 -28.85 9.17 24.31
C GLY A 290 -27.39 9.35 23.89
N ASN A 291 -26.45 8.89 24.72
CA ASN A 291 -25.01 8.95 24.43
C ASN A 291 -24.65 8.12 23.18
N VAL A 292 -25.22 6.93 23.01
CA VAL A 292 -24.98 6.11 21.81
C VAL A 292 -25.57 6.75 20.57
N VAL A 293 -26.80 7.24 20.65
CA VAL A 293 -27.49 7.91 19.51
C VAL A 293 -26.72 9.15 19.07
N ALA A 294 -26.21 9.95 20.01
CA ALA A 294 -25.38 11.12 19.72
C ALA A 294 -24.11 10.75 18.94
N ASN A 295 -23.43 9.66 19.32
CA ASN A 295 -22.17 9.24 18.69
C ASN A 295 -22.37 8.31 17.48
N MET A 296 -23.59 7.87 17.20
CA MET A 296 -23.88 6.87 16.16
C MET A 296 -23.37 7.29 14.77
N ALA A 297 -23.50 8.56 14.44
CA ALA A 297 -23.08 9.07 13.14
C ALA A 297 -21.56 9.07 12.96
N MET A 298 -20.79 9.41 14.02
CA MET A 298 -19.32 9.32 13.96
C MET A 298 -18.88 7.89 13.72
N HIS A 299 -19.41 6.94 14.47
CA HIS A 299 -19.10 5.52 14.30
C HIS A 299 -19.52 4.98 12.95
N TRP A 300 -20.66 5.44 12.41
CA TRP A 300 -21.10 5.07 11.07
C TRP A 300 -20.17 5.62 9.99
N ASN A 301 -19.76 6.87 10.08
CA ASN A 301 -18.82 7.49 9.14
C ASN A 301 -17.46 6.80 9.15
N ASP A 302 -16.94 6.47 10.34
CA ASP A 302 -15.71 5.69 10.49
C ASP A 302 -15.82 4.33 9.82
N LEU A 303 -16.93 3.65 10.02
CA LEU A 303 -17.20 2.34 9.46
C LEU A 303 -17.33 2.36 7.91
N VAL A 304 -17.97 3.41 7.37
CA VAL A 304 -18.06 3.63 5.91
C VAL A 304 -16.68 3.96 5.33
N ARG A 305 -15.91 4.80 6.01
CA ARG A 305 -14.53 5.12 5.61
C ARG A 305 -13.65 3.87 5.58
N GLN A 306 -13.62 3.10 6.67
CA GLN A 306 -12.86 1.84 6.76
C GLN A 306 -13.25 0.85 5.66
N LYS A 307 -14.55 0.72 5.38
CA LYS A 307 -15.05 -0.11 4.28
C LYS A 307 -14.51 0.35 2.92
N THR A 308 -14.52 1.66 2.67
CA THR A 308 -14.07 2.24 1.40
C THR A 308 -12.56 2.04 1.25
N GLU A 309 -11.78 2.39 2.27
CA GLU A 309 -10.31 2.27 2.23
C GLU A 309 -9.84 0.81 2.08
N VAL A 310 -10.53 -0.16 2.70
CA VAL A 310 -10.25 -1.59 2.48
C VAL A 310 -10.67 -2.05 1.07
N ALA A 311 -11.69 -1.44 0.48
CA ALA A 311 -12.09 -1.75 -0.89
C ALA A 311 -11.18 -1.11 -1.95
N ASP A 312 -10.48 -0.02 -1.62
CA ASP A 312 -9.59 0.70 -2.54
C ASP A 312 -8.39 -0.13 -3.01
N VAL A 313 -8.06 -1.22 -2.31
CA VAL A 313 -7.01 -2.18 -2.72
C VAL A 313 -7.53 -3.37 -3.52
N ASP A 314 -8.84 -3.44 -3.81
CA ASP A 314 -9.41 -4.51 -4.63
C ASP A 314 -8.76 -4.62 -6.02
N PRO A 315 -8.45 -3.51 -6.73
CA PRO A 315 -7.75 -3.59 -8.00
C PRO A 315 -6.40 -4.33 -7.92
N ILE A 316 -5.69 -4.22 -6.78
CA ILE A 316 -4.44 -4.95 -6.55
C ILE A 316 -4.73 -6.46 -6.50
N PHE A 317 -5.75 -6.89 -5.73
CA PHE A 317 -6.10 -8.31 -5.61
C PHE A 317 -6.71 -8.91 -6.87
N THR A 318 -7.48 -8.15 -7.63
CA THR A 318 -8.19 -8.63 -8.83
C THR A 318 -7.34 -8.60 -10.09
N SER A 319 -6.28 -7.78 -10.12
CA SER A 319 -5.37 -7.74 -11.27
C SER A 319 -4.66 -9.08 -11.44
N PRO A 320 -4.48 -9.56 -12.69
CA PRO A 320 -3.76 -10.80 -12.95
C PRO A 320 -2.31 -10.69 -12.46
N ALA A 321 -1.85 -11.69 -11.71
CA ALA A 321 -0.46 -11.80 -11.34
C ALA A 321 0.37 -12.22 -12.57
N ARG A 322 1.64 -11.82 -12.59
CA ARG A 322 2.61 -12.36 -13.53
C ARG A 322 2.73 -13.87 -13.26
N SER A 323 2.58 -14.68 -14.28
CA SER A 323 2.87 -16.12 -14.17
C SER A 323 4.38 -16.28 -14.02
N LEU A 324 4.81 -16.72 -12.85
CA LEU A 324 6.20 -17.15 -12.61
C LEU A 324 6.40 -18.61 -13.04
N ASP A 325 5.31 -19.33 -13.30
CA ASP A 325 5.29 -20.71 -13.79
C ASP A 325 5.42 -20.75 -15.32
N ALA A 326 6.33 -19.98 -15.89
CA ALA A 326 6.73 -20.21 -17.28
C ALA A 326 7.36 -21.58 -17.37
N ALA A 327 6.97 -22.37 -18.37
CA ALA A 327 7.59 -23.65 -18.65
C ALA A 327 9.12 -23.49 -18.57
N ALA A 328 9.75 -24.28 -17.73
CA ALA A 328 11.18 -24.16 -17.50
C ALA A 328 11.93 -24.42 -18.81
N VAL A 329 12.68 -23.42 -19.27
CA VAL A 329 13.62 -23.64 -20.37
C VAL A 329 14.64 -24.69 -19.89
N PRO A 330 14.92 -25.76 -20.65
CA PRO A 330 15.89 -26.76 -20.24
C PRO A 330 17.23 -26.15 -19.85
N GLU A 331 17.83 -26.55 -18.73
CA GLU A 331 19.10 -26.00 -18.25
C GLU A 331 20.25 -26.10 -19.28
N GLY A 332 20.18 -27.09 -20.17
CA GLY A 332 21.19 -27.36 -21.21
C GLY A 332 20.83 -26.86 -22.60
N TRP A 333 19.91 -25.90 -22.75
CA TRP A 333 19.54 -25.35 -24.06
C TRP A 333 20.77 -24.86 -24.85
N ARG A 334 20.73 -25.01 -26.19
CA ARG A 334 21.79 -24.59 -27.11
C ARG A 334 21.43 -23.39 -27.96
N GLU A 335 20.20 -23.40 -28.48
CA GLU A 335 19.66 -22.34 -29.33
C GLU A 335 18.23 -22.00 -28.92
N ILE A 336 17.96 -20.72 -28.79
CA ILE A 336 16.60 -20.18 -28.62
C ILE A 336 16.34 -19.24 -29.76
N ARG A 337 15.27 -19.51 -30.54
CA ARG A 337 14.80 -18.63 -31.59
C ARG A 337 13.57 -17.87 -31.12
N VAL A 338 13.64 -16.57 -31.25
CA VAL A 338 12.55 -15.65 -30.95
C VAL A 338 12.11 -15.01 -32.25
N GLU A 339 10.90 -15.28 -32.68
CA GLU A 339 10.41 -14.87 -34.00
C GLU A 339 9.14 -14.03 -33.92
N GLY A 340 9.03 -13.03 -34.80
CA GLY A 340 7.82 -12.26 -35.02
C GLY A 340 7.39 -11.42 -33.82
N VAL A 341 8.33 -10.89 -33.03
CA VAL A 341 8.02 -10.08 -31.86
C VAL A 341 7.31 -8.81 -32.26
N ARG A 342 6.08 -8.63 -31.77
CA ARG A 342 5.33 -7.39 -31.86
C ARG A 342 5.01 -6.86 -30.47
N PHE A 343 5.40 -5.62 -30.22
CA PHE A 343 5.16 -4.97 -28.93
C PHE A 343 4.75 -3.50 -29.12
N VAL A 344 3.67 -3.09 -28.46
CA VAL A 344 3.17 -1.71 -28.44
C VAL A 344 3.26 -1.17 -27.02
N HIS A 345 3.86 0.00 -26.87
CA HIS A 345 3.92 0.67 -25.56
C HIS A 345 2.53 1.15 -25.13
N PRO A 346 2.10 0.88 -23.89
CA PRO A 346 0.77 1.27 -23.41
C PRO A 346 0.48 2.77 -23.43
N ARG A 347 1.53 3.60 -23.41
CA ARG A 347 1.44 5.08 -23.42
C ARG A 347 1.59 5.69 -24.80
N ALA A 348 2.03 4.94 -25.78
CA ALA A 348 2.04 5.42 -27.16
C ALA A 348 0.59 5.51 -27.63
N GLY A 349 0.11 6.74 -27.89
CA GLY A 349 -1.20 6.94 -28.51
C GLY A 349 -1.29 6.06 -29.76
N ALA A 350 -2.49 5.58 -30.07
CA ALA A 350 -2.78 4.58 -31.09
C ALA A 350 -1.89 4.67 -32.34
N GLY A 351 -0.94 3.73 -32.51
CA GLY A 351 -0.48 3.51 -33.82
C GLY A 351 0.90 2.90 -34.08
N GLN A 352 1.96 3.26 -33.45
CA GLN A 352 3.26 2.70 -33.85
C GLN A 352 3.77 1.66 -32.86
N PRO A 353 4.02 0.42 -33.31
CA PRO A 353 4.64 -0.60 -32.48
C PRO A 353 6.09 -0.20 -32.13
N ALA A 354 6.48 -0.43 -30.89
CA ALA A 354 7.88 -0.25 -30.45
C ALA A 354 8.77 -1.39 -30.97
N LEU A 355 8.16 -2.55 -31.26
CA LEU A 355 8.76 -3.67 -31.98
C LEU A 355 7.73 -4.18 -32.99
N ASP A 356 8.15 -4.38 -34.25
CA ASP A 356 7.32 -4.84 -35.35
C ASP A 356 8.04 -5.91 -36.16
N ASP A 357 7.63 -7.16 -35.94
CA ASP A 357 8.15 -8.35 -36.60
C ASP A 357 9.66 -8.60 -36.39
N VAL A 358 10.12 -8.38 -35.13
CA VAL A 358 11.52 -8.58 -34.76
C VAL A 358 11.79 -10.07 -34.52
N SER A 359 12.85 -10.59 -35.13
CA SER A 359 13.33 -11.95 -34.90
C SER A 359 14.81 -11.94 -34.53
N VAL A 360 15.19 -12.78 -33.56
CA VAL A 360 16.57 -12.91 -33.10
C VAL A 360 16.86 -14.35 -32.67
N ASP A 361 18.01 -14.86 -33.08
CA ASP A 361 18.54 -16.15 -32.65
C ASP A 361 19.51 -15.93 -31.49
N LEU A 362 19.33 -16.69 -30.41
CA LEU A 362 20.16 -16.65 -29.21
C LEU A 362 20.88 -18.00 -29.06
N ARG A 363 22.19 -18.00 -29.21
CA ARG A 363 22.99 -19.24 -29.02
C ARG A 363 23.80 -19.14 -27.75
N ARG A 364 23.90 -20.24 -27.06
CA ARG A 364 24.66 -20.31 -25.81
C ARG A 364 26.16 -20.03 -26.09
N GLY A 365 26.75 -19.10 -25.33
CA GLY A 365 28.13 -18.63 -25.55
C GLY A 365 28.26 -17.53 -26.61
N GLU A 366 27.22 -17.18 -27.34
CA GLU A 366 27.21 -16.10 -28.33
C GLU A 366 27.09 -14.72 -27.69
N ARG A 367 27.74 -13.73 -28.27
CA ARG A 367 27.74 -12.32 -27.83
C ARG A 367 27.09 -11.48 -28.90
N ILE A 368 25.91 -10.90 -28.60
CA ILE A 368 25.08 -10.17 -29.54
C ILE A 368 25.04 -8.69 -29.16
N ALA A 369 25.44 -7.81 -30.06
CA ALA A 369 25.31 -6.37 -29.90
C ALA A 369 24.03 -5.87 -30.61
N LEU A 370 23.16 -5.19 -29.87
CA LEU A 370 22.03 -4.45 -30.43
C LEU A 370 22.48 -3.02 -30.71
N VAL A 371 22.46 -2.61 -31.97
CA VAL A 371 22.89 -1.29 -32.44
C VAL A 371 21.72 -0.57 -33.11
N GLY A 372 21.65 0.74 -32.99
CA GLY A 372 20.60 1.56 -33.60
C GLY A 372 20.42 2.89 -32.88
N ALA A 373 19.73 3.83 -33.49
CA ALA A 373 19.43 5.13 -32.92
C ALA A 373 18.64 5.04 -31.61
N SER A 374 18.62 6.12 -30.83
CA SER A 374 17.70 6.20 -29.68
C SER A 374 16.27 6.05 -30.15
N GLY A 375 15.47 5.22 -29.47
CA GLY A 375 14.10 4.89 -29.88
C GLY A 375 14.00 3.76 -30.92
N ALA A 376 15.08 3.14 -31.37
CA ALA A 376 15.05 2.03 -32.35
C ALA A 376 14.39 0.74 -31.84
N GLY A 377 14.09 0.64 -30.52
CA GLY A 377 13.43 -0.53 -29.92
C GLY A 377 14.35 -1.46 -29.12
N LYS A 378 15.67 -1.17 -29.00
CA LYS A 378 16.67 -2.01 -28.31
C LYS A 378 16.24 -2.38 -26.88
N SER A 379 15.97 -1.37 -26.04
CA SER A 379 15.52 -1.58 -24.64
C SER A 379 14.17 -2.30 -24.55
N SER A 380 13.27 -2.08 -25.53
CA SER A 380 11.99 -2.79 -25.59
C SER A 380 12.20 -4.28 -25.88
N LEU A 381 13.12 -4.62 -26.78
CA LEU A 381 13.48 -6.01 -27.08
C LEU A 381 14.08 -6.69 -25.86
N LEU A 382 15.03 -6.05 -25.17
CA LEU A 382 15.65 -6.59 -23.96
C LEU A 382 14.61 -6.83 -22.86
N ARG A 383 13.62 -5.93 -22.68
CA ARG A 383 12.53 -6.09 -21.72
C ARG A 383 11.56 -7.23 -22.08
N VAL A 384 11.30 -7.45 -23.36
CA VAL A 384 10.50 -8.60 -23.84
C VAL A 384 11.25 -9.90 -23.57
N LEU A 385 12.55 -9.98 -23.93
CA LEU A 385 13.38 -11.15 -23.66
C LEU A 385 13.48 -11.47 -22.16
N ALA A 386 13.59 -10.43 -21.32
CA ALA A 386 13.58 -10.57 -19.86
C ALA A 386 12.20 -10.95 -19.28
N GLY A 387 11.15 -11.02 -20.13
CA GLY A 387 9.78 -11.28 -19.69
C GLY A 387 9.21 -10.22 -18.75
N LEU A 388 9.72 -8.99 -18.79
CA LEU A 388 9.20 -7.87 -17.99
C LEU A 388 7.93 -7.28 -18.60
N VAL A 389 7.78 -7.41 -19.92
CA VAL A 389 6.61 -6.95 -20.67
C VAL A 389 6.15 -8.05 -21.63
N ASP A 390 4.83 -8.17 -21.79
CA ASP A 390 4.23 -9.15 -22.68
C ASP A 390 4.17 -8.60 -24.11
N ALA A 391 4.70 -9.35 -25.07
CA ALA A 391 4.53 -9.06 -26.49
C ALA A 391 3.10 -9.41 -26.95
N GLU A 392 2.54 -8.62 -27.89
CA GLU A 392 1.25 -8.95 -28.51
C GLU A 392 1.33 -10.24 -29.34
N ARG A 393 2.48 -10.43 -29.99
CA ARG A 393 2.80 -11.63 -30.75
C ARG A 393 4.27 -11.97 -30.55
N VAL A 394 4.57 -13.22 -30.28
CA VAL A 394 5.92 -13.78 -30.22
C VAL A 394 5.84 -15.29 -30.38
N SER A 395 6.75 -15.88 -31.11
CA SER A 395 6.98 -17.30 -31.21
C SER A 395 8.35 -17.62 -30.65
N ILE A 396 8.45 -18.57 -29.72
CA ILE A 396 9.71 -18.96 -29.12
C ILE A 396 9.91 -20.45 -29.34
N SER A 397 11.06 -20.84 -29.88
CA SER A 397 11.47 -22.23 -29.99
C SER A 397 12.79 -22.46 -29.29
N VAL A 398 12.94 -23.60 -28.63
CA VAL A 398 14.14 -24.03 -27.91
C VAL A 398 14.65 -25.32 -28.57
N ASP A 399 15.90 -25.30 -29.07
CA ASP A 399 16.54 -26.41 -29.76
C ASP A 399 15.64 -27.01 -30.88
N GLY A 400 15.00 -26.10 -31.64
CA GLY A 400 14.13 -26.46 -32.76
C GLY A 400 12.71 -26.94 -32.39
N LYS A 401 12.38 -26.98 -31.10
CA LYS A 401 11.03 -27.31 -30.64
C LYS A 401 10.25 -26.06 -30.27
N LEU A 402 9.15 -25.82 -30.97
CA LEU A 402 8.24 -24.72 -30.64
C LEU A 402 7.56 -24.99 -29.28
N ASP A 403 7.65 -24.04 -28.38
CA ASP A 403 6.91 -24.06 -27.12
C ASP A 403 5.85 -22.94 -27.09
N PRO A 404 4.57 -23.25 -27.38
CA PRO A 404 3.51 -22.25 -27.39
C PRO A 404 3.19 -21.70 -26.00
N GLN A 405 3.66 -22.33 -24.93
CA GLN A 405 3.47 -21.85 -23.56
C GLN A 405 4.58 -20.88 -23.13
N LEU A 406 5.73 -20.93 -23.80
CA LEU A 406 6.86 -20.06 -23.51
C LEU A 406 6.63 -18.67 -24.13
N LYS A 407 6.21 -17.72 -23.32
CA LYS A 407 5.93 -16.34 -23.75
C LYS A 407 7.10 -15.40 -23.52
N HIS A 408 8.06 -15.78 -22.70
CA HIS A 408 9.21 -14.96 -22.33
C HIS A 408 10.32 -15.84 -21.74
N LEU A 409 11.55 -15.30 -21.75
CA LEU A 409 12.75 -15.99 -21.26
C LEU A 409 13.15 -15.58 -19.84
N GLY A 410 12.25 -14.98 -19.07
CA GLY A 410 12.57 -14.39 -17.77
C GLY A 410 13.12 -15.36 -16.72
N ALA A 411 12.81 -16.67 -16.85
CA ALA A 411 13.34 -17.69 -15.93
C ALA A 411 14.82 -18.00 -16.14
N VAL A 412 15.35 -17.76 -17.35
CA VAL A 412 16.76 -18.05 -17.74
C VAL A 412 17.56 -16.81 -18.04
N SER A 413 16.99 -15.62 -17.84
CA SER A 413 17.64 -14.34 -18.15
C SER A 413 17.79 -13.43 -16.92
N VAL A 414 18.84 -12.63 -16.93
CA VAL A 414 19.00 -11.48 -16.03
C VAL A 414 19.13 -10.23 -16.89
N LEU A 415 18.36 -9.19 -16.59
CA LEU A 415 18.45 -7.88 -17.24
C LEU A 415 19.08 -6.85 -16.32
N LEU A 416 20.16 -6.23 -16.76
CA LEU A 416 20.68 -5.00 -16.20
C LEU A 416 20.07 -3.80 -16.95
N PRO A 417 19.22 -2.97 -16.29
CA PRO A 417 18.61 -1.83 -16.93
C PRO A 417 19.57 -0.64 -17.06
N GLN A 418 19.26 0.28 -17.96
CA GLN A 418 20.00 1.52 -18.22
C GLN A 418 20.14 2.40 -16.97
N ASP A 419 19.03 2.62 -16.24
CA ASP A 419 19.02 3.40 -15.00
C ASP A 419 19.11 2.47 -13.78
N PRO A 420 20.26 2.43 -13.09
CA PRO A 420 20.44 1.55 -11.95
C PRO A 420 19.69 2.05 -10.72
N ALA A 421 18.74 1.27 -10.24
CA ALA A 421 18.10 1.51 -8.96
C ALA A 421 19.01 1.11 -7.79
N VAL A 422 19.16 2.00 -6.81
CA VAL A 422 19.81 1.73 -5.53
C VAL A 422 18.82 1.95 -4.38
N PHE A 423 18.99 1.18 -3.31
CA PHE A 423 18.10 1.20 -2.15
C PHE A 423 18.80 1.89 -0.98
N GLU A 424 18.04 2.53 -0.12
CA GLU A 424 18.54 3.14 1.11
C GLU A 424 18.88 2.04 2.13
N SER A 425 20.07 1.49 2.00
CA SER A 425 20.61 0.41 2.84
C SER A 425 22.13 0.35 2.68
N SER A 426 22.81 -0.59 3.35
CA SER A 426 24.25 -0.77 3.18
C SER A 426 24.63 -1.20 1.76
N VAL A 427 25.88 -0.96 1.37
CA VAL A 427 26.44 -1.46 0.09
C VAL A 427 26.24 -2.98 0.00
N ARG A 428 26.50 -3.71 1.08
CA ARG A 428 26.31 -5.17 1.13
C ARG A 428 24.87 -5.58 0.87
N GLU A 429 23.91 -4.94 1.54
CA GLU A 429 22.49 -5.22 1.34
C GLU A 429 22.03 -4.86 -0.06
N ASN A 430 22.52 -3.76 -0.62
CA ASN A 430 22.27 -3.40 -2.02
C ASN A 430 22.76 -4.44 -3.01
N LEU A 431 23.88 -5.10 -2.72
CA LEU A 431 24.42 -6.17 -3.56
C LEU A 431 23.63 -7.47 -3.43
N THR A 432 23.39 -7.89 -2.17
CA THR A 432 22.78 -9.20 -1.89
C THR A 432 21.26 -9.18 -1.91
N MET A 433 20.65 -8.01 -1.80
CA MET A 433 19.18 -7.84 -1.65
C MET A 433 18.60 -8.69 -0.49
N GLY A 434 19.39 -8.88 0.57
CA GLY A 434 19.03 -9.68 1.72
C GLY A 434 19.15 -11.20 1.53
N LEU A 435 19.58 -11.66 0.35
CA LEU A 435 19.82 -13.08 0.07
C LEU A 435 21.18 -13.52 0.63
N SER A 436 21.27 -14.80 0.97
CA SER A 436 22.50 -15.40 1.48
C SER A 436 23.40 -15.86 0.33
N TYR A 437 24.51 -15.16 0.13
CA TYR A 437 25.56 -15.53 -0.82
C TYR A 437 26.86 -15.84 -0.07
N ARG A 438 27.73 -16.66 -0.67
CA ARG A 438 29.10 -16.85 -0.18
C ARG A 438 29.88 -15.56 -0.35
N GLN A 439 30.75 -15.24 0.61
CA GLN A 439 31.56 -14.03 0.55
C GLN A 439 32.43 -13.98 -0.73
N SER A 440 32.99 -15.12 -1.15
CA SER A 440 33.76 -15.24 -2.40
C SER A 440 32.95 -14.88 -3.65
N ASP A 441 31.62 -15.18 -3.67
CA ASP A 441 30.78 -14.85 -4.81
C ASP A 441 30.50 -13.33 -4.86
N ILE A 442 30.28 -12.71 -3.69
CA ILE A 442 30.10 -11.26 -3.56
C ILE A 442 31.36 -10.51 -4.02
N GLU A 443 32.55 -10.95 -3.58
CA GLU A 443 33.81 -10.36 -3.95
C GLU A 443 34.08 -10.51 -5.44
N ARG A 444 33.87 -11.71 -6.00
CA ARG A 444 34.03 -11.97 -7.43
C ARG A 444 33.11 -11.11 -8.28
N ALA A 445 31.81 -11.02 -7.91
CA ALA A 445 30.85 -10.18 -8.64
C ALA A 445 31.26 -8.70 -8.61
N SER A 446 31.79 -8.23 -7.47
CA SER A 446 32.26 -6.86 -7.30
C SER A 446 33.54 -6.59 -8.12
N GLU A 447 34.43 -7.56 -8.19
CA GLU A 447 35.64 -7.49 -9.02
C GLU A 447 35.29 -7.42 -10.52
N LEU A 448 34.41 -8.31 -10.98
CA LEU A 448 33.96 -8.33 -12.36
C LEU A 448 33.27 -7.01 -12.77
N ALA A 449 32.53 -6.39 -11.88
CA ALA A 449 31.89 -5.09 -12.10
C ALA A 449 32.84 -3.88 -11.96
N GLY A 450 34.11 -4.08 -11.61
CA GLY A 450 35.04 -3.00 -11.27
C GLY A 450 34.59 -2.20 -10.02
N PHE A 451 33.77 -2.80 -9.14
CA PHE A 451 33.21 -2.13 -7.98
C PHE A 451 34.10 -2.23 -6.72
N THR A 452 35.08 -3.15 -6.70
CA THR A 452 36.01 -3.33 -5.57
C THR A 452 36.82 -2.06 -5.26
N SER A 453 37.25 -1.33 -6.30
CA SER A 453 37.94 -0.05 -6.14
C SER A 453 37.07 1.04 -5.52
N VAL A 454 35.77 1.01 -5.80
CA VAL A 454 34.79 1.92 -5.18
C VAL A 454 34.61 1.60 -3.70
N ILE A 455 34.45 0.32 -3.37
CA ILE A 455 34.29 -0.13 -1.97
C ILE A 455 35.47 0.30 -1.12
N ALA A 456 36.70 0.20 -1.65
CA ALA A 456 37.91 0.62 -0.96
C ALA A 456 37.99 2.13 -0.66
N GLN A 457 37.28 2.96 -1.43
CA GLN A 457 37.17 4.41 -1.24
C GLN A 457 36.04 4.84 -0.31
N LEU A 458 35.09 3.93 -0.01
CA LEU A 458 33.94 4.24 0.84
C LEU A 458 34.33 4.20 2.34
N PRO A 459 33.81 5.12 3.17
CA PRO A 459 34.25 5.29 4.56
C PRO A 459 34.16 4.03 5.43
N GLN A 460 33.14 3.18 5.19
CA GLN A 460 32.90 1.94 5.93
C GLN A 460 32.91 0.70 5.02
N GLY A 461 33.47 0.82 3.80
CA GLY A 461 33.54 -0.28 2.83
C GLY A 461 32.14 -0.87 2.56
N TRP A 462 31.99 -2.16 2.78
CA TRP A 462 30.73 -2.91 2.62
C TRP A 462 29.58 -2.42 3.51
N GLY A 463 29.89 -1.84 4.68
CA GLY A 463 28.92 -1.31 5.64
C GLY A 463 28.46 0.11 5.35
N THR A 464 29.03 0.79 4.35
CA THR A 464 28.65 2.16 4.01
C THR A 464 27.18 2.22 3.63
N LEU A 465 26.43 3.11 4.30
CA LEU A 465 25.02 3.35 3.99
C LEU A 465 24.88 4.20 2.73
N ILE A 466 24.04 3.73 1.83
CA ILE A 466 23.65 4.46 0.62
C ILE A 466 22.43 5.29 0.97
N SER A 467 22.50 6.61 0.74
CA SER A 467 21.40 7.54 0.99
C SER A 467 20.28 7.38 -0.03
N GLU A 468 19.14 7.99 0.24
CA GLU A 468 18.00 8.02 -0.67
C GLU A 468 18.42 8.32 -2.12
N ARG A 469 18.00 7.48 -3.06
CA ARG A 469 18.38 7.53 -4.48
C ARG A 469 19.90 7.52 -4.76
N GLY A 470 20.69 7.11 -3.77
CA GLY A 470 22.14 7.01 -3.92
C GLY A 470 22.84 8.37 -4.17
N VAL A 471 22.36 9.44 -3.57
CA VAL A 471 22.94 10.80 -3.75
C VAL A 471 24.43 10.83 -3.40
N ASN A 472 24.89 9.95 -2.50
CA ASN A 472 26.28 9.82 -2.08
C ASN A 472 27.15 8.97 -3.00
N LEU A 473 26.62 8.49 -4.14
CA LEU A 473 27.36 7.74 -5.16
C LEU A 473 27.31 8.48 -6.50
N SER A 474 28.42 8.47 -7.25
CA SER A 474 28.43 8.97 -8.63
C SER A 474 27.62 8.05 -9.57
N GLY A 475 27.22 8.54 -10.74
CA GLY A 475 26.51 7.74 -11.75
C GLY A 475 27.23 6.45 -12.10
N GLY A 476 28.51 6.52 -12.38
CA GLY A 476 29.33 5.33 -12.67
C GLY A 476 29.50 4.38 -11.48
N GLN A 477 29.52 4.89 -10.23
CA GLN A 477 29.54 4.04 -9.03
C GLN A 477 28.21 3.30 -8.85
N LYS A 478 27.06 3.95 -9.10
CA LYS A 478 25.73 3.31 -9.09
C LYS A 478 25.62 2.23 -10.16
N GLN A 479 26.10 2.50 -11.37
CA GLN A 479 26.10 1.50 -12.45
C GLN A 479 26.95 0.28 -12.09
N ARG A 480 28.17 0.47 -11.57
CA ARG A 480 29.04 -0.64 -11.14
C ARG A 480 28.42 -1.45 -9.99
N LEU A 481 27.75 -0.80 -9.03
CA LEU A 481 27.01 -1.50 -7.96
C LEU A 481 25.87 -2.34 -8.52
N ALA A 482 25.05 -1.78 -9.43
CA ALA A 482 23.94 -2.49 -10.06
C ALA A 482 24.44 -3.64 -10.95
N LEU A 483 25.56 -3.45 -11.65
CA LEU A 483 26.23 -4.50 -12.41
C LEU A 483 26.68 -5.63 -11.50
N ALA A 484 27.36 -5.34 -10.39
CA ALA A 484 27.79 -6.35 -9.42
C ALA A 484 26.59 -7.14 -8.86
N ARG A 485 25.48 -6.46 -8.56
CA ARG A 485 24.20 -7.09 -8.15
C ARG A 485 23.68 -8.05 -9.22
N ALA A 486 23.63 -7.60 -10.49
CA ALA A 486 23.13 -8.42 -11.59
C ALA A 486 24.03 -9.64 -11.84
N LEU A 487 25.35 -9.47 -11.75
CA LEU A 487 26.33 -10.56 -11.89
C LEU A 487 26.21 -11.60 -10.78
N LEU A 488 25.94 -11.14 -9.55
CA LEU A 488 25.71 -12.03 -8.42
C LEU A 488 24.41 -12.84 -8.61
N ALA A 489 23.37 -12.22 -9.15
CA ALA A 489 22.12 -12.89 -9.48
C ALA A 489 22.22 -13.79 -10.73
N ALA A 490 23.15 -13.50 -11.65
CA ALA A 490 23.32 -14.20 -12.92
C ALA A 490 24.23 -15.44 -12.83
N LYS A 491 24.67 -15.85 -11.64
CA LYS A 491 25.68 -16.92 -11.46
C LYS A 491 25.38 -18.21 -12.24
N ASP A 492 24.09 -18.58 -12.36
CA ASP A 492 23.64 -19.83 -12.99
C ASP A 492 22.70 -19.56 -14.18
N VAL A 493 22.73 -18.35 -14.77
CA VAL A 493 21.81 -17.92 -15.81
C VAL A 493 22.40 -18.14 -17.20
N GLY A 494 21.60 -18.64 -18.13
CA GLY A 494 22.04 -18.90 -19.51
C GLY A 494 21.95 -17.71 -20.46
N LEU A 495 21.27 -16.61 -20.07
CA LEU A 495 21.06 -15.41 -20.88
C LEU A 495 21.28 -14.13 -20.05
N VAL A 496 22.27 -13.33 -20.44
CA VAL A 496 22.59 -12.05 -19.79
C VAL A 496 22.22 -10.91 -20.73
N LEU A 497 21.34 -10.02 -20.27
CA LEU A 497 20.80 -8.90 -21.01
C LEU A 497 21.33 -7.58 -20.41
N LEU A 498 21.97 -6.74 -21.21
CA LEU A 498 22.61 -5.51 -20.78
C LEU A 498 22.00 -4.32 -21.57
N ASP A 499 21.29 -3.43 -20.87
CA ASP A 499 20.73 -2.23 -21.47
C ASP A 499 21.59 -1.02 -21.10
N GLU A 500 22.53 -0.64 -21.96
CA GLU A 500 23.47 0.47 -21.74
C GLU A 500 24.16 0.45 -20.37
N ALA A 501 24.52 -0.73 -19.91
CA ALA A 501 24.93 -1.02 -18.53
C ALA A 501 26.16 -0.22 -18.04
N THR A 502 26.91 0.41 -18.93
CA THR A 502 28.18 1.11 -18.68
C THR A 502 28.21 2.52 -19.25
N SER A 503 27.08 3.08 -19.65
CA SER A 503 26.99 4.40 -20.32
C SER A 503 27.56 5.57 -19.50
N SER A 504 27.57 5.48 -18.17
CA SER A 504 28.12 6.50 -17.25
C SER A 504 29.54 6.18 -16.77
N VAL A 505 30.22 5.19 -17.39
CA VAL A 505 31.60 4.80 -17.08
C VAL A 505 32.53 5.29 -18.20
N ASP A 506 33.76 5.64 -17.84
CA ASP A 506 34.77 6.03 -18.83
C ASP A 506 35.13 4.88 -19.78
N ALA A 507 35.58 5.21 -20.99
CA ALA A 507 35.79 4.24 -22.07
C ALA A 507 36.82 3.13 -21.74
N SER A 508 37.85 3.44 -20.94
CA SER A 508 38.86 2.46 -20.55
C SER A 508 38.33 1.46 -19.55
N THR A 509 37.64 1.95 -18.51
CA THR A 509 36.96 1.11 -17.50
C THR A 509 35.84 0.29 -18.13
N GLU A 510 35.08 0.86 -19.06
CA GLU A 510 34.03 0.15 -19.80
C GLU A 510 34.58 -1.04 -20.56
N ALA A 511 35.66 -0.84 -21.31
CA ALA A 511 36.31 -1.91 -22.07
C ALA A 511 36.77 -3.06 -21.17
N GLU A 512 37.43 -2.74 -20.03
CA GLU A 512 37.83 -3.74 -19.03
C GLU A 512 36.63 -4.51 -18.43
N ILE A 513 35.52 -3.82 -18.11
CA ILE A 513 34.31 -4.45 -17.61
C ILE A 513 33.76 -5.44 -18.63
N TYR A 514 33.69 -5.06 -19.92
CA TYR A 514 33.24 -5.97 -20.96
C TYR A 514 34.16 -7.19 -21.13
N ASP A 515 35.48 -7.01 -21.10
CA ASP A 515 36.45 -8.11 -21.22
C ASP A 515 36.28 -9.11 -20.06
N ARG A 516 36.10 -8.62 -18.83
CA ARG A 516 35.84 -9.46 -17.65
C ARG A 516 34.47 -10.18 -17.74
N LEU A 517 33.43 -9.47 -18.20
CA LEU A 517 32.09 -10.05 -18.39
C LEU A 517 32.11 -11.16 -19.44
N MET A 518 32.70 -10.91 -20.59
CA MET A 518 32.77 -11.89 -21.69
C MET A 518 33.55 -13.17 -21.27
N SER A 519 34.56 -13.01 -20.42
CA SER A 519 35.31 -14.14 -19.86
C SER A 519 34.49 -14.89 -18.78
N ALA A 520 33.82 -14.16 -17.89
CA ALA A 520 33.08 -14.76 -16.78
C ALA A 520 31.83 -15.52 -17.22
N PHE A 521 31.19 -15.10 -18.31
CA PHE A 521 29.97 -15.66 -18.86
C PHE A 521 30.17 -16.31 -20.23
N ALA A 522 31.37 -16.89 -20.48
CA ALA A 522 31.68 -17.55 -21.75
C ALA A 522 30.68 -18.66 -22.16
N GLY A 523 29.98 -19.26 -21.18
CA GLY A 523 28.92 -20.27 -21.41
C GLY A 523 27.50 -19.71 -21.50
N ALA A 524 27.28 -18.42 -21.35
CA ALA A 524 25.97 -17.79 -21.46
C ALA A 524 25.85 -16.98 -22.76
N CYS A 525 24.64 -16.83 -23.27
CA CYS A 525 24.38 -15.85 -24.32
C CYS A 525 24.34 -14.44 -23.71
N ILE A 526 25.09 -13.50 -24.28
CA ILE A 526 25.11 -12.10 -23.84
C ILE A 526 24.48 -11.23 -24.92
N VAL A 527 23.40 -10.52 -24.60
CA VAL A 527 22.79 -9.53 -25.50
C VAL A 527 22.93 -8.16 -24.88
N SER A 528 23.62 -7.26 -25.54
CA SER A 528 23.89 -5.90 -25.03
C SER A 528 23.46 -4.82 -26.01
N SER A 529 22.74 -3.81 -25.53
CA SER A 529 22.59 -2.57 -26.30
C SER A 529 23.88 -1.76 -26.21
N VAL A 530 24.45 -1.45 -27.40
CA VAL A 530 25.76 -0.81 -27.53
C VAL A 530 25.61 0.51 -28.27
N HIS A 531 26.12 1.59 -27.65
CA HIS A 531 26.19 2.92 -28.26
C HIS A 531 27.61 3.26 -28.76
N ARG A 532 28.64 2.71 -28.13
CA ARG A 532 30.05 2.98 -28.45
C ARG A 532 30.57 1.90 -29.39
N LEU A 533 30.76 2.27 -30.66
CA LEU A 533 31.10 1.30 -31.72
C LEU A 533 32.47 0.61 -31.55
N HIS A 534 33.39 1.16 -30.76
CA HIS A 534 34.69 0.48 -30.47
C HIS A 534 34.52 -0.83 -29.68
N LEU A 535 33.37 -1.01 -29.00
CA LEU A 535 33.05 -2.25 -28.30
C LEU A 535 32.61 -3.38 -29.23
N LEU A 536 32.16 -3.07 -30.45
CA LEU A 536 31.61 -4.08 -31.37
C LEU A 536 32.57 -5.21 -31.71
N ALA A 537 33.89 -4.95 -31.71
CA ALA A 537 34.90 -5.98 -31.92
C ALA A 537 34.89 -7.11 -30.85
N ARG A 538 34.17 -6.93 -29.75
CA ARG A 538 34.00 -7.91 -28.67
C ARG A 538 32.80 -8.82 -28.85
N PHE A 539 31.97 -8.55 -29.86
CA PHE A 539 30.74 -9.27 -30.12
C PHE A 539 30.90 -10.16 -31.36
N ASP A 540 30.20 -11.30 -31.32
CA ASP A 540 30.18 -12.25 -32.42
C ASP A 540 29.17 -11.84 -33.49
N THR A 541 28.04 -11.30 -33.06
CA THR A 541 26.93 -10.88 -33.92
C THR A 541 26.47 -9.45 -33.58
N VAL A 542 26.22 -8.65 -34.60
CA VAL A 542 25.61 -7.32 -34.52
C VAL A 542 24.21 -7.41 -35.12
N VAL A 543 23.22 -6.95 -34.37
CA VAL A 543 21.83 -6.80 -34.83
C VAL A 543 21.53 -5.31 -34.92
N LEU A 544 21.29 -4.82 -36.13
CA LEU A 544 20.98 -3.42 -36.38
C LEU A 544 19.47 -3.21 -36.37
N MET A 545 19.02 -2.32 -35.50
CA MET A 545 17.61 -2.01 -35.30
C MET A 545 17.28 -0.59 -35.75
N GLU A 546 16.19 -0.42 -36.47
CA GLU A 546 15.63 0.86 -36.85
C GLU A 546 14.09 0.81 -36.80
N GLN A 547 13.49 1.83 -36.17
CA GLN A 547 12.01 1.96 -36.07
C GLN A 547 11.28 0.67 -35.63
N GLY A 548 11.87 -0.04 -34.65
CA GLY A 548 11.29 -1.26 -34.09
C GLY A 548 11.46 -2.51 -34.96
N ARG A 549 12.30 -2.49 -35.97
CA ARG A 549 12.59 -3.62 -36.87
C ARG A 549 14.07 -3.94 -36.92
N VAL A 550 14.42 -5.18 -37.20
CA VAL A 550 15.78 -5.58 -37.54
C VAL A 550 15.99 -5.30 -39.04
N ILE A 551 16.95 -4.43 -39.35
CA ILE A 551 17.25 -4.04 -40.73
C ILE A 551 18.49 -4.74 -41.29
N ASP A 552 19.39 -5.19 -40.42
CA ASP A 552 20.56 -5.98 -40.78
C ASP A 552 21.07 -6.81 -39.61
N SER A 553 21.71 -7.94 -39.87
CA SER A 553 22.34 -8.79 -38.85
C SER A 553 23.52 -9.55 -39.46
N GLY A 554 24.59 -9.73 -38.68
CA GLY A 554 25.77 -10.45 -39.11
C GLY A 554 26.96 -10.17 -38.21
N THR A 555 28.16 -10.62 -38.62
CA THR A 555 29.40 -10.27 -37.91
C THR A 555 29.66 -8.76 -37.98
N PRO A 556 30.42 -8.18 -37.04
CA PRO A 556 30.75 -6.75 -37.05
C PRO A 556 31.34 -6.28 -38.40
N ASP A 557 32.19 -7.09 -39.02
CA ASP A 557 32.83 -6.76 -40.28
C ASP A 557 31.86 -6.81 -41.46
N GLU A 558 30.93 -7.77 -41.51
CA GLU A 558 29.90 -7.89 -42.52
C GLU A 558 28.92 -6.71 -42.48
N VAL A 559 28.44 -6.36 -41.26
CA VAL A 559 27.55 -5.22 -41.10
C VAL A 559 28.26 -3.91 -41.44
N LYS A 560 29.51 -3.76 -41.08
CA LYS A 560 30.34 -2.59 -41.45
C LYS A 560 30.53 -2.44 -42.95
N GLN A 561 30.70 -3.56 -43.66
CA GLN A 561 30.84 -3.55 -45.12
C GLN A 561 29.51 -3.18 -45.80
N ARG A 562 28.36 -3.68 -45.31
CA ARG A 562 27.05 -3.42 -45.87
C ARG A 562 26.50 -2.03 -45.53
N ARG A 563 26.91 -1.47 -44.37
CA ARG A 563 26.40 -0.21 -43.81
C ARG A 563 27.54 0.70 -43.29
N PRO A 564 28.47 1.15 -44.19
CA PRO A 564 29.62 1.98 -43.78
C PRO A 564 29.20 3.33 -43.17
N GLU A 565 28.03 3.87 -43.60
CA GLU A 565 27.49 5.14 -43.12
C GLU A 565 27.25 5.20 -41.61
N LEU A 566 26.87 4.09 -40.99
CA LEU A 566 26.64 4.02 -39.52
C LEU A 566 27.93 4.14 -38.72
N PHE A 567 29.04 3.67 -39.27
CA PHE A 567 30.35 3.70 -38.62
C PHE A 567 31.10 5.02 -38.89
N ALA A 568 30.76 5.74 -39.98
CA ALA A 568 31.38 7.01 -40.31
C ALA A 568 30.96 8.15 -39.35
N HIS A 569 29.70 8.21 -38.95
CA HIS A 569 29.21 9.22 -37.99
C HIS A 569 29.84 9.09 -36.59
N SER A 570 30.11 7.89 -36.12
CA SER A 570 30.69 7.67 -34.79
C SER A 570 32.19 7.92 -34.72
N ALA A 571 32.87 7.77 -35.84
CA ALA A 571 34.29 8.16 -35.92
C ALA A 571 34.47 9.68 -35.72
N MET A 572 33.50 10.49 -36.19
CA MET A 572 33.50 11.95 -35.95
C MET A 572 33.14 12.30 -34.49
N GLN A 573 32.27 11.57 -33.83
CA GLN A 573 31.92 11.80 -32.42
C GLN A 573 33.08 11.43 -31.48
N SER A 574 33.77 10.31 -31.73
CA SER A 574 34.92 9.91 -30.92
C SER A 574 36.10 10.88 -31.03
N VAL A 575 36.32 11.47 -32.21
CA VAL A 575 37.36 12.52 -32.42
C VAL A 575 36.96 13.84 -31.72
N ALA A 576 35.65 14.14 -31.63
CA ALA A 576 35.19 15.33 -30.92
C ALA A 576 35.32 15.18 -29.39
N GLU A 577 35.02 13.99 -28.85
CA GLU A 577 35.18 13.68 -27.41
C GLU A 577 36.67 13.63 -27.00
N THR A 578 37.56 13.11 -27.85
CA THR A 578 39.01 13.08 -27.59
C THR A 578 39.65 14.49 -27.68
N ARG A 579 39.02 15.44 -28.35
CA ARG A 579 39.44 16.86 -28.38
C ARG A 579 38.89 17.70 -27.25
N ALA A 580 37.85 17.22 -26.53
CA ALA A 580 37.22 17.92 -25.42
C ALA A 580 37.69 17.41 -24.04
N ALA A 581 38.44 16.32 -23.96
CA ALA A 581 39.15 15.81 -22.80
C ALA A 581 40.61 16.27 -22.82
#